data_78af3938f801f00edefd7392bfc9d797
#
_entry.id   78af3938f801f00edefd7392bfc9d797
#
_cell.length_a   1.000
_cell.length_b   1.000
_cell.length_c   1.000
_cell.angle_alpha   90.00
_cell.angle_beta   90.00
_cell.angle_gamma   90.00
#
_symmetry.space_group_name_H-M   'P 1'
#
loop_
_entity.id
_entity.type
_entity.pdbx_description
1 polymer ?
#
loop_
_entity_poly.entity_id
_entity_poly.type
_entity_poly.pdbx_seq_one_letter_code
_entity_poly.pdbx_strand_id
1 'polypeptide(L)'
;ALEQLVNHWDGYTQTNNYRMYYNPETKKFEFFPHGADQLFQDVRGNIFRDQRGILSRALVQTDSGKQRYCQMMNQLLEQVWDESKIKSRIAETYRLIHPYIVTDLEKGHRVEEFEESIRRMLRFIDARRYAVLSQLQSSEQSPSWREYRRLGFHSYLMHY
;
A
#
# COMPACT_ATOMS: atom_id res chain seq x y z
N ALA A 1 2.75 -0.76 -6.50
CA ALA A 1 3.37 0.37 -5.79
C ALA A 1 2.31 1.19 -5.03
N LEU A 2 1.30 1.77 -5.71
CA LEU A 2 0.32 2.66 -5.05
C LEU A 2 -0.38 2.00 -3.85
N GLU A 3 -0.90 0.80 -3.99
CA GLU A 3 -1.55 0.09 -2.88
C GLU A 3 -0.61 -0.15 -1.68
N GLN A 4 0.67 -0.42 -1.94
CA GLN A 4 1.66 -0.53 -0.87
C GLN A 4 2.00 0.83 -0.24
N LEU A 5 1.96 1.92 -1.01
CA LEU A 5 2.14 3.26 -0.48
C LEU A 5 1.03 3.62 0.52
N VAL A 6 -0.22 3.32 0.21
CA VAL A 6 -1.37 3.56 1.09
C VAL A 6 -1.60 2.44 2.13
N ASN A 7 -0.69 1.46 2.20
CA ASN A 7 -0.78 0.28 3.04
C ASN A 7 -2.13 -0.46 2.92
N HIS A 8 -2.48 -0.78 1.68
CA HIS A 8 -3.63 -1.60 1.36
C HIS A 8 -3.23 -3.08 1.48
N TRP A 9 -3.42 -3.66 2.66
CA TRP A 9 -2.98 -5.04 2.92
C TRP A 9 -3.85 -6.07 2.20
N ASP A 10 -5.12 -5.76 1.94
CA ASP A 10 -6.09 -6.66 1.30
C ASP A 10 -6.31 -6.33 -0.19
N GLY A 11 -5.30 -5.80 -0.86
CA GLY A 11 -5.36 -5.40 -2.26
C GLY A 11 -4.66 -6.37 -3.22
N TYR A 12 -4.07 -5.83 -4.27
CA TYR A 12 -3.39 -6.54 -5.37
C TYR A 12 -2.31 -7.55 -4.92
N THR A 13 -1.73 -7.36 -3.74
CA THR A 13 -0.73 -8.29 -3.19
C THR A 13 -1.32 -9.59 -2.69
N GLN A 14 -2.63 -9.65 -2.48
CA GLN A 14 -3.36 -10.87 -2.14
C GLN A 14 -3.67 -11.72 -3.39
N THR A 15 -4.05 -12.97 -3.18
CA THR A 15 -4.24 -13.93 -4.28
C THR A 15 -5.50 -13.67 -5.12
N ASN A 16 -6.50 -12.98 -4.56
CA ASN A 16 -7.84 -12.87 -5.12
C ASN A 16 -8.45 -11.46 -5.12
N ASN A 17 -7.75 -10.47 -4.57
CA ASN A 17 -8.32 -9.13 -4.37
C ASN A 17 -7.91 -8.13 -5.45
N TYR A 18 -8.01 -8.52 -6.69
CA TYR A 18 -7.88 -7.64 -7.85
C TYR A 18 -8.72 -8.11 -9.03
N ARG A 19 -9.04 -7.20 -9.90
CA ARG A 19 -9.66 -7.47 -11.20
C ARG A 19 -8.66 -7.12 -12.28
N MET A 20 -8.62 -7.93 -13.33
CA MET A 20 -7.72 -7.72 -14.46
C MET A 20 -8.53 -7.74 -15.75
N TYR A 21 -8.32 -6.72 -16.57
CA TYR A 21 -8.94 -6.56 -17.87
C TYR A 21 -7.86 -6.45 -18.95
N TYR A 22 -8.00 -7.25 -20.00
CA TYR A 22 -7.17 -7.07 -21.20
C TYR A 22 -7.82 -6.03 -22.11
N ASN A 23 -7.17 -4.86 -22.24
CA ASN A 23 -7.64 -3.80 -23.13
C ASN A 23 -7.21 -4.11 -24.57
N PRO A 24 -8.13 -4.39 -25.50
CA PRO A 24 -7.80 -4.76 -26.87
C PRO A 24 -7.22 -3.60 -27.70
N GLU A 25 -7.52 -2.36 -27.35
CA GLU A 25 -7.01 -1.16 -28.03
C GLU A 25 -5.54 -0.90 -27.66
N THR A 26 -5.24 -0.93 -26.38
CA THR A 26 -3.87 -0.69 -25.88
C THR A 26 -3.01 -1.94 -25.88
N LYS A 27 -3.61 -3.13 -26.05
CA LYS A 27 -2.98 -4.46 -25.91
C LYS A 27 -2.27 -4.65 -24.57
N LYS A 28 -2.82 -4.07 -23.50
CA LYS A 28 -2.26 -4.13 -22.14
C LYS A 28 -3.28 -4.68 -21.17
N PHE A 29 -2.77 -5.27 -20.08
CA PHE A 29 -3.58 -5.60 -18.92
C PHE A 29 -3.74 -4.38 -18.01
N GLU A 30 -4.97 -4.10 -17.65
CA GLU A 30 -5.34 -3.06 -16.69
C GLU A 30 -5.81 -3.73 -15.41
N PHE A 31 -5.40 -3.17 -14.27
CA PHE A 31 -5.72 -3.69 -12.95
C PHE A 31 -6.66 -2.73 -12.25
N PHE A 32 -7.77 -3.25 -11.76
CA PHE A 32 -8.75 -2.48 -10.99
C PHE A 32 -8.57 -2.79 -9.51
N PRO A 33 -8.36 -1.78 -8.65
CA PRO A 33 -8.28 -1.98 -7.22
C PRO A 33 -9.62 -2.46 -6.67
N HIS A 34 -9.56 -3.23 -5.59
CA HIS A 34 -10.72 -3.75 -4.89
C HIS A 34 -10.50 -3.66 -3.38
N GLY A 35 -11.58 -3.48 -2.60
CA GLY A 35 -11.49 -3.49 -1.14
C GLY A 35 -10.79 -2.28 -0.52
N ALA A 36 -10.98 -1.08 -1.08
CA ALA A 36 -10.31 0.15 -0.63
C ALA A 36 -10.72 0.64 0.78
N ASP A 37 -11.52 -0.12 1.51
CA ASP A 37 -11.86 0.08 2.92
C ASP A 37 -10.71 -0.29 3.88
N GLN A 38 -9.73 -1.06 3.41
CA GLN A 38 -8.59 -1.56 4.19
C GLN A 38 -7.29 -0.77 3.96
N LEU A 39 -7.39 0.56 3.90
CA LEU A 39 -6.26 1.46 3.68
C LEU A 39 -5.72 2.05 4.99
N PHE A 40 -4.50 2.60 4.96
CA PHE A 40 -3.90 3.43 6.02
C PHE A 40 -3.78 2.73 7.39
N GLN A 41 -3.60 1.42 7.41
CA GLN A 41 -3.60 0.61 8.62
C GLN A 41 -2.30 0.73 9.41
N ASP A 42 -1.15 0.53 8.78
CA ASP A 42 0.16 0.52 9.42
C ASP A 42 1.13 1.45 8.68
N VAL A 43 1.51 2.53 9.34
CA VAL A 43 2.47 3.51 8.80
C VAL A 43 3.84 2.89 8.48
N ARG A 44 4.26 1.87 9.24
CA ARG A 44 5.51 1.14 9.05
C ARG A 44 5.36 -0.12 8.19
N GLY A 45 4.14 -0.38 7.71
CA GLY A 45 3.86 -1.53 6.86
C GLY A 45 4.90 -1.66 5.76
N ASN A 46 5.53 -2.84 5.68
CA ASN A 46 6.66 -3.09 4.81
C ASN A 46 6.21 -3.14 3.36
N ILE A 47 6.77 -2.25 2.53
CA ILE A 47 6.42 -2.11 1.11
C ILE A 47 6.82 -3.31 0.25
N PHE A 48 7.66 -4.21 0.76
CA PHE A 48 8.11 -5.42 0.06
C PHE A 48 7.47 -6.70 0.61
N ARG A 49 6.65 -6.61 1.67
CA ARG A 49 5.97 -7.76 2.30
C ARG A 49 4.68 -8.16 1.60
N ASP A 50 4.20 -9.33 1.99
CA ASP A 50 2.86 -9.84 1.70
C ASP A 50 2.53 -9.98 0.22
N GLN A 51 3.54 -10.28 -0.59
CA GLN A 51 3.37 -10.58 -2.01
C GLN A 51 2.85 -12.02 -2.18
N ARG A 52 1.61 -12.28 -1.75
CA ARG A 52 0.94 -13.59 -1.86
C ARG A 52 0.45 -13.84 -3.28
N GLY A 53 0.03 -12.78 -3.98
CA GLY A 53 -0.40 -12.86 -5.36
C GLY A 53 0.75 -13.29 -6.29
N ILE A 54 0.47 -14.17 -7.24
CA ILE A 54 1.48 -14.70 -8.18
C ILE A 54 2.14 -13.57 -8.96
N LEU A 55 1.36 -12.62 -9.47
CA LEU A 55 1.87 -11.53 -10.31
C LEU A 55 2.68 -10.52 -9.49
N SER A 56 2.18 -10.11 -8.32
CA SER A 56 2.88 -9.16 -7.45
C SER A 56 4.21 -9.75 -6.96
N ARG A 57 4.22 -11.04 -6.59
CA ARG A 57 5.42 -11.76 -6.19
C ARG A 57 6.43 -11.88 -7.32
N ALA A 58 5.99 -12.30 -8.52
CA ALA A 58 6.86 -12.43 -9.67
C ALA A 58 7.55 -11.10 -10.04
N LEU A 59 6.83 -9.97 -9.90
CA LEU A 59 7.39 -8.65 -10.16
C LEU A 59 8.58 -8.34 -9.24
N VAL A 60 8.44 -8.53 -7.92
CA VAL A 60 9.46 -8.13 -6.95
C VAL A 60 10.57 -9.19 -6.75
N GLN A 61 10.40 -10.39 -7.31
CA GLN A 61 11.40 -11.47 -7.24
C GLN A 61 12.53 -11.32 -8.27
N THR A 62 12.40 -10.45 -9.27
CA THR A 62 13.45 -10.18 -10.24
C THR A 62 14.15 -8.86 -9.91
N ASP A 63 15.45 -8.77 -10.19
CA ASP A 63 16.22 -7.54 -9.93
C ASP A 63 15.63 -6.35 -10.71
N SER A 64 15.30 -6.55 -12.00
CA SER A 64 14.69 -5.52 -12.85
C SER A 64 13.29 -5.12 -12.37
N GLY A 65 12.48 -6.08 -11.95
CA GLY A 65 11.15 -5.82 -11.40
C GLY A 65 11.20 -5.06 -10.08
N LYS A 66 12.11 -5.44 -9.18
CA LYS A 66 12.36 -4.73 -7.92
C LYS A 66 12.83 -3.30 -8.18
N GLN A 67 13.78 -3.13 -9.08
CA GLN A 67 14.28 -1.80 -9.46
C GLN A 67 13.15 -0.92 -9.99
N ARG A 68 12.35 -1.43 -10.93
CA ARG A 68 11.20 -0.70 -11.48
C ARG A 68 10.15 -0.39 -10.42
N TYR A 69 9.92 -1.29 -9.48
CA TYR A 69 9.02 -1.07 -8.35
C TYR A 69 9.50 0.08 -7.46
N CYS A 70 10.80 0.11 -7.10
CA CYS A 70 11.40 1.18 -6.31
C CYS A 70 11.35 2.53 -7.05
N GLN A 71 11.65 2.56 -8.35
CA GLN A 71 11.52 3.76 -9.18
C GLN A 71 10.08 4.30 -9.18
N MET A 72 9.09 3.42 -9.37
CA MET A 72 7.68 3.81 -9.33
C MET A 72 7.27 4.32 -7.94
N MET A 73 7.79 3.73 -6.86
CA MET A 73 7.49 4.19 -5.50
C MET A 73 8.05 5.60 -5.27
N ASN A 74 9.27 5.88 -5.71
CA ASN A 74 9.85 7.23 -5.65
C ASN A 74 9.01 8.23 -6.46
N GLN A 75 8.61 7.89 -7.69
CA GLN A 75 7.75 8.75 -8.51
C GLN A 75 6.40 9.04 -7.84
N LEU A 76 5.79 8.04 -7.21
CA LEU A 76 4.54 8.24 -6.46
C LEU A 76 4.73 9.19 -5.28
N LEU A 77 5.84 9.08 -4.54
CA LEU A 77 6.15 9.97 -3.44
C LEU A 77 6.40 11.41 -3.89
N GLU A 78 7.03 11.59 -5.03
CA GLU A 78 7.39 12.91 -5.56
C GLU A 78 6.23 13.62 -6.27
N GLN A 79 5.44 12.88 -7.05
CA GLN A 79 4.48 13.44 -7.98
C GLN A 79 3.03 13.32 -7.55
N VAL A 80 2.71 12.34 -6.70
CA VAL A 80 1.34 11.98 -6.35
C VAL A 80 1.05 12.15 -4.86
N TRP A 81 1.99 11.79 -3.99
CA TRP A 81 1.81 11.86 -2.54
C TRP A 81 1.94 13.29 -2.04
N ASP A 82 0.82 14.00 -2.03
CA ASP A 82 0.70 15.37 -1.50
C ASP A 82 -0.07 15.33 -0.18
N GLU A 83 0.66 15.37 0.94
CA GLU A 83 0.10 15.27 2.29
C GLU A 83 -0.93 16.38 2.55
N SER A 84 -0.69 17.58 2.03
CA SER A 84 -1.59 18.71 2.22
C SER A 84 -2.93 18.49 1.53
N LYS A 85 -2.90 18.06 0.26
CA LYS A 85 -4.12 17.76 -0.50
C LYS A 85 -4.88 16.59 0.11
N ILE A 86 -4.18 15.52 0.52
CA ILE A 86 -4.82 14.36 1.13
C ILE A 86 -5.51 14.78 2.44
N LYS A 87 -4.82 15.52 3.32
CA LYS A 87 -5.39 16.02 4.58
C LYS A 87 -6.56 16.98 4.37
N SER A 88 -6.48 17.86 3.38
CA SER A 88 -7.60 18.72 3.01
C SER A 88 -8.83 17.91 2.61
N ARG A 89 -8.64 16.87 1.78
CA ARG A 89 -9.73 15.98 1.36
C ARG A 89 -10.34 15.21 2.52
N ILE A 90 -9.52 14.73 3.45
CA ILE A 90 -10.00 14.08 4.67
C ILE A 90 -10.85 15.05 5.49
N ALA A 91 -10.38 16.30 5.67
CA ALA A 91 -11.11 17.30 6.44
C ALA A 91 -12.44 17.71 5.77
N GLU A 92 -12.48 17.84 4.46
CA GLU A 92 -13.71 18.09 3.71
C GLU A 92 -14.72 16.95 3.87
N THR A 93 -14.26 15.70 3.69
CA THR A 93 -15.09 14.52 3.84
C THR A 93 -15.59 14.38 5.28
N TYR A 94 -14.72 14.59 6.27
CA TYR A 94 -15.12 14.59 7.68
C TYR A 94 -16.23 15.59 7.96
N ARG A 95 -16.11 16.85 7.53
CA ARG A 95 -17.16 17.85 7.73
C ARG A 95 -18.50 17.44 7.10
N LEU A 96 -18.44 16.79 5.95
CA LEU A 96 -19.62 16.34 5.24
C LEU A 96 -20.34 15.20 5.96
N ILE A 97 -19.62 14.20 6.45
CA ILE A 97 -20.21 12.99 7.01
C ILE A 97 -20.43 13.02 8.53
N HIS A 98 -19.65 13.82 9.28
CA HIS A 98 -19.67 13.85 10.74
C HIS A 98 -21.08 14.11 11.33
N PRO A 99 -21.92 15.07 10.82
CA PRO A 99 -23.26 15.27 11.34
C PRO A 99 -24.14 14.01 11.28
N TYR A 100 -23.98 13.22 10.22
CA TYR A 100 -24.72 11.97 10.05
C TYR A 100 -24.20 10.89 10.99
N ILE A 101 -22.86 10.79 11.14
CA ILE A 101 -22.24 9.85 12.09
C ILE A 101 -22.72 10.10 13.52
N VAL A 102 -22.85 11.36 13.93
CA VAL A 102 -23.33 11.70 15.31
C VAL A 102 -24.78 11.30 15.51
N THR A 103 -25.63 11.48 14.51
CA THR A 103 -27.10 11.25 14.62
C THR A 103 -27.52 9.82 14.27
N ASP A 104 -26.65 9.01 13.70
CA ASP A 104 -26.95 7.62 13.34
C ASP A 104 -27.08 6.76 14.61
N LEU A 105 -28.28 6.28 14.87
CA LEU A 105 -28.61 5.43 16.01
C LEU A 105 -28.27 3.95 15.77
N GLU A 106 -28.10 3.54 14.53
CA GLU A 106 -27.82 2.15 14.13
C GLU A 106 -26.33 1.90 13.86
N LYS A 107 -25.47 2.92 14.05
CA LYS A 107 -24.05 2.77 13.86
C LYS A 107 -23.43 1.69 14.75
N GLY A 108 -22.61 0.84 14.14
CA GLY A 108 -21.89 -0.22 14.85
C GLY A 108 -20.72 0.27 15.71
N HIS A 109 -20.35 1.55 15.63
CA HIS A 109 -19.18 2.15 16.28
C HIS A 109 -19.56 3.45 16.99
N ARG A 110 -18.85 3.76 18.09
CA ARG A 110 -18.99 5.03 18.79
C ARG A 110 -18.40 6.19 17.99
N VAL A 111 -18.90 7.40 18.23
CA VAL A 111 -18.39 8.62 17.58
C VAL A 111 -16.90 8.81 17.87
N GLU A 112 -16.47 8.53 19.10
CA GLU A 112 -15.07 8.64 19.52
C GLU A 112 -14.17 7.69 18.77
N GLU A 113 -14.63 6.49 18.42
CA GLU A 113 -13.87 5.51 17.63
C GLU A 113 -13.71 5.97 16.18
N PHE A 114 -14.75 6.57 15.60
CA PHE A 114 -14.68 7.21 14.31
C PHE A 114 -13.66 8.36 14.30
N GLU A 115 -13.72 9.27 15.28
CA GLU A 115 -12.79 10.38 15.39
C GLU A 115 -11.34 9.90 15.60
N GLU A 116 -11.12 8.85 16.39
CA GLU A 116 -9.79 8.27 16.55
C GLU A 116 -9.27 7.63 15.26
N SER A 117 -10.16 7.04 14.46
CA SER A 117 -9.77 6.51 13.14
C SER A 117 -9.31 7.61 12.19
N ILE A 118 -9.97 8.78 12.20
CA ILE A 118 -9.53 9.96 11.44
C ILE A 118 -8.16 10.47 11.94
N ARG A 119 -7.95 10.56 13.25
CA ARG A 119 -6.65 10.94 13.82
C ARG A 119 -5.54 9.96 13.44
N ARG A 120 -5.80 8.65 13.44
CA ARG A 120 -4.84 7.64 12.97
C ARG A 120 -4.50 7.81 11.49
N MET A 121 -5.49 8.05 10.66
CA MET A 121 -5.31 8.31 9.23
C MET A 121 -4.42 9.55 9.00
N LEU A 122 -4.66 10.65 9.71
CA LEU A 122 -3.84 11.85 9.61
C LEU A 122 -2.39 11.58 10.05
N ARG A 123 -2.17 10.85 11.15
CA ARG A 123 -0.82 10.44 11.57
C ARG A 123 -0.13 9.54 10.54
N PHE A 124 -0.89 8.65 9.90
CA PHE A 124 -0.37 7.83 8.82
C PHE A 124 0.12 8.71 7.65
N ILE A 125 -0.69 9.67 7.21
CA ILE A 125 -0.33 10.57 6.10
C ILE A 125 0.95 11.35 6.42
N ASP A 126 1.09 11.88 7.63
CA ASP A 126 2.26 12.66 8.05
C ASP A 126 3.56 11.84 8.08
N ALA A 127 3.48 10.57 8.44
CA ALA A 127 4.68 9.74 8.69
C ALA A 127 5.01 8.78 7.54
N ARG A 128 4.08 8.51 6.63
CA ARG A 128 4.23 7.43 5.62
C ARG A 128 5.36 7.68 4.65
N ARG A 129 5.51 8.90 4.16
CA ARG A 129 6.62 9.28 3.25
C ARG A 129 7.97 8.87 3.83
N TYR A 130 8.23 9.27 5.08
CA TYR A 130 9.49 8.96 5.74
C TYR A 130 9.70 7.44 5.93
N ALA A 131 8.64 6.73 6.35
CA ALA A 131 8.70 5.29 6.54
C ALA A 131 9.00 4.53 5.23
N VAL A 132 8.44 4.98 4.10
CA VAL A 132 8.68 4.38 2.79
C VAL A 132 10.09 4.70 2.30
N LEU A 133 10.55 5.95 2.39
CA LEU A 133 11.91 6.35 1.99
C LEU A 133 12.97 5.56 2.76
N SER A 134 12.80 5.38 4.06
CA SER A 134 13.71 4.57 4.87
C SER A 134 13.79 3.11 4.39
N GLN A 135 12.67 2.53 3.98
CA GLN A 135 12.62 1.17 3.45
C GLN A 135 13.27 1.05 2.06
N LEU A 136 13.08 2.05 1.19
CA LEU A 136 13.74 2.10 -0.12
C LEU A 136 15.26 2.15 0.03
N GLN A 137 15.78 3.04 0.88
CA GLN A 137 17.22 3.14 1.17
C GLN A 137 17.81 1.84 1.73
N SER A 138 17.10 1.20 2.66
CA SER A 138 17.52 -0.09 3.21
C SER A 138 17.52 -1.20 2.15
N SER A 139 16.61 -1.15 1.18
CA SER A 139 16.51 -2.15 0.12
C SER A 139 17.64 -2.03 -0.92
N GLU A 140 18.18 -0.84 -1.14
CA GLU A 140 19.33 -0.59 -2.02
C GLU A 140 20.63 -1.14 -1.41
N GLN A 141 20.72 -1.17 -0.09
CA GLN A 141 21.87 -1.69 0.66
C GLN A 141 21.81 -3.21 0.89
N SER A 142 20.66 -3.85 0.62
CA SER A 142 20.48 -5.28 0.81
C SER A 142 21.12 -6.05 -0.35
N PRO A 143 21.83 -7.17 -0.10
CA PRO A 143 22.37 -8.04 -1.15
C PRO A 143 21.26 -8.44 -2.13
N SER A 144 21.59 -8.55 -3.42
CA SER A 144 20.63 -9.03 -4.42
C SER A 144 20.17 -10.45 -4.09
N TRP A 145 18.97 -10.85 -4.51
CA TRP A 145 18.47 -12.23 -4.34
C TRP A 145 19.43 -13.28 -4.91
N ARG A 146 20.29 -12.93 -5.86
CA ARG A 146 21.36 -13.81 -6.39
C ARG A 146 22.44 -14.05 -5.34
N GLU A 147 22.78 -13.07 -4.54
CA GLU A 147 23.73 -13.19 -3.43
C GLU A 147 23.13 -14.00 -2.27
N TYR A 148 21.85 -13.83 -1.94
CA TYR A 148 21.15 -14.67 -0.96
C TYR A 148 21.12 -16.14 -1.38
N ARG A 149 20.86 -16.45 -2.65
CA ARG A 149 20.96 -17.84 -3.16
C ARG A 149 22.38 -18.39 -3.09
N ARG A 150 23.38 -17.57 -3.35
CA ARG A 150 24.79 -17.96 -3.29
C ARG A 150 25.25 -18.26 -1.87
N LEU A 151 24.65 -17.60 -0.87
CA LEU A 151 24.93 -17.80 0.55
C LEU A 151 24.15 -18.95 1.20
N GLY A 152 23.42 -19.78 0.42
CA GLY A 152 22.79 -21.00 0.90
C GLY A 152 21.51 -20.82 1.73
N PHE A 153 20.92 -19.65 1.75
CA PHE A 153 19.65 -19.38 2.44
C PHE A 153 18.43 -19.96 1.68
N HIS A 154 18.46 -21.26 1.40
CA HIS A 154 17.44 -21.97 0.59
C HIS A 154 16.25 -22.50 1.40
N SER A 155 16.23 -22.37 2.73
CA SER A 155 15.33 -23.21 3.54
C SER A 155 14.26 -22.49 4.38
N TYR A 156 14.02 -21.21 4.23
CA TYR A 156 13.04 -20.51 5.09
C TYR A 156 11.74 -20.06 4.42
N LEU A 157 11.51 -20.38 3.15
CA LEU A 157 10.30 -19.95 2.42
C LEU A 157 9.35 -21.08 1.98
N MET A 158 9.51 -22.29 2.50
CA MET A 158 8.66 -23.45 2.10
C MET A 158 7.72 -23.96 3.19
N HIS A 159 7.60 -23.29 4.33
CA HIS A 159 6.64 -23.68 5.36
C HIS A 159 5.89 -22.43 5.85
N TYR A 160 4.83 -22.07 5.14
CA TYR A 160 3.57 -21.50 5.65
C TYR A 160 2.62 -21.33 4.49
#